data_ffd3952ee5fbd9b81009223914c28ebd
#
_entry.id   ffd3952ee5fbd9b81009223914c28ebd
#
_cell.length_a   1.000
_cell.length_b   1.000
_cell.length_c   1.000
_cell.angle_alpha   90.00
_cell.angle_beta   90.00
_cell.angle_gamma   90.00
#
_symmetry.space_group_name_H-M   'P 1'
#
loop_
_entity.id
_entity.type
_entity.pdbx_description
1 polymer ?
#
loop_
_entity_poly.entity_id
_entity_poly.type
_entity_poly.pdbx_seq_one_letter_code
_entity_poly.pdbx_strand_id
1 'polypeptide(L)'
;EEKKPAEEKTYEATNAPTSLTEKAQEAARNVVKIINNSANALKVILRDLKVDAGDTAQNAMTVQGKGDVTLELDGKNELTGGTGIKQYDINRAGAGLRAEGKGTATIEDKDGNGSLVATGGAITVSDAMKNYVVSASGSGIDGAEIAGGNVIGKGGDIINDVSKCENRFFGGGSGIITKKISGGIVEAIGGDVTGADGDVKTCAGNGLGGDGYGNAYSGPIEISGGTVKATGGNILIDRSDSYKQNPDDGAGGVYISNEVRVSEGTLIAQGGNTKDSNGGAGIGNATISGGTVVAVGGAGSKTGGDGFNKNGTVKVTGGSVTAQGGKGETKDGAAVGNDKNLNGTVNKVDSGHVHQYSEGDIVKKATCTSEGYKLKKCSNCGAEELEHIAIDKEAHNWVESEHKDATCTESGYTEYKCSACGETKRDEISATGEHHFTVVKEVVAPTYTSEGYTIYKCETCDKTEKRDVVPMLVPESNGGSSAVTLTVTGAGAYETSMADDRYIIAVPAENAVLSGCLSNLKELKAQGVNTIVFRTQLRETALNIDSML
;
A
#
# COMPACT_ATOMS: atom_id res chain seq x y z
N GLU A 1 -35.01 -3.68 18.80
CA GLU A 1 -33.84 -2.77 19.03
C GLU A 1 -32.74 -3.21 18.06
N GLU A 2 -32.56 -2.47 16.96
CA GLU A 2 -31.44 -2.65 16.05
C GLU A 2 -30.14 -2.32 16.78
N LYS A 3 -29.28 -3.31 16.96
CA LYS A 3 -27.92 -3.09 17.45
C LYS A 3 -27.17 -2.19 16.44
N LYS A 4 -26.89 -0.95 16.83
CA LYS A 4 -25.98 -0.07 16.12
C LYS A 4 -24.67 -0.83 15.86
N PRO A 5 -24.12 -0.82 14.63
CA PRO A 5 -22.81 -1.43 14.38
C PRO A 5 -21.76 -0.77 15.29
N ALA A 6 -20.86 -1.58 15.84
CA ALA A 6 -19.79 -1.11 16.70
C ALA A 6 -18.91 -0.13 15.92
N GLU A 7 -18.63 1.04 16.48
CA GLU A 7 -17.74 2.03 15.89
C GLU A 7 -16.30 1.46 15.84
N GLU A 8 -15.78 1.27 14.63
CA GLU A 8 -14.37 0.91 14.41
C GLU A 8 -13.51 2.15 14.69
N LYS A 9 -12.52 2.01 15.59
CA LYS A 9 -11.55 3.07 15.87
C LYS A 9 -10.24 2.77 15.15
N THR A 10 -9.80 3.71 14.32
CA THR A 10 -8.54 3.63 13.57
C THR A 10 -7.49 4.53 14.20
N TYR A 11 -6.28 4.01 14.38
CA TYR A 11 -5.10 4.73 14.85
C TYR A 11 -3.93 4.49 13.89
N GLU A 12 -3.14 5.53 13.65
CA GLU A 12 -1.94 5.46 12.82
C GLU A 12 -0.70 5.44 13.72
N ALA A 13 0.22 4.51 13.45
CA ALA A 13 1.55 4.48 14.03
C ALA A 13 2.58 4.75 12.92
N THR A 14 3.27 5.87 13.00
CA THR A 14 4.29 6.30 12.03
C THR A 14 5.60 6.61 12.76
N ASN A 15 6.72 6.46 12.07
CA ASN A 15 7.99 7.05 12.48
C ASN A 15 7.97 8.55 12.15
N ALA A 16 7.21 9.35 12.88
CA ALA A 16 7.31 10.80 12.73
C ALA A 16 8.76 11.22 13.07
N PRO A 17 9.44 12.00 12.22
CA PRO A 17 10.74 12.57 12.56
C PRO A 17 10.52 13.56 13.70
N THR A 18 10.63 13.10 14.93
CA THR A 18 10.76 14.00 16.06
C THR A 18 12.17 14.58 15.97
N SER A 19 12.25 15.91 15.98
CA SER A 19 13.50 16.65 16.15
C SER A 19 14.01 16.47 17.59
N LEU A 20 14.34 15.21 17.92
CA LEU A 20 15.01 14.89 19.17
C LEU A 20 16.50 15.13 18.95
N THR A 21 17.11 15.88 19.86
CA THR A 21 18.57 16.06 19.87
C THR A 21 19.27 14.71 19.97
N GLU A 22 20.47 14.57 19.40
CA GLU A 22 21.26 13.31 19.35
C GLU A 22 21.31 12.55 20.68
N LYS A 23 21.33 13.23 21.83
CA LYS A 23 21.27 12.62 23.16
C LYS A 23 19.94 11.96 23.52
N ALA A 24 18.83 12.35 22.90
CA ALA A 24 17.53 11.71 23.09
C ALA A 24 17.37 10.47 22.20
N GLN A 25 18.10 10.37 21.09
CA GLN A 25 18.10 9.19 20.20
C GLN A 25 18.74 7.96 20.86
N GLU A 26 19.75 8.12 21.73
CA GLU A 26 20.34 7.00 22.50
C GLU A 26 19.42 6.45 23.60
N ALA A 27 18.45 7.22 24.10
CA ALA A 27 17.59 6.81 25.22
C ALA A 27 16.24 6.23 24.81
N ALA A 28 15.80 6.40 23.58
CA ALA A 28 14.47 6.01 23.12
C ALA A 28 14.52 4.70 22.32
N ARG A 29 14.81 3.60 23.00
CA ARG A 29 14.53 2.25 22.52
C ARG A 29 13.03 2.01 22.66
N ASN A 30 12.28 2.58 21.75
CA ASN A 30 10.82 2.56 21.79
C ASN A 30 10.32 1.20 21.36
N VAL A 31 9.62 0.51 22.25
CA VAL A 31 8.80 -0.64 21.92
C VAL A 31 7.34 -0.20 21.81
N VAL A 32 6.60 -0.80 20.90
CA VAL A 32 5.17 -0.49 20.70
C VAL A 32 4.33 -1.51 21.46
N LYS A 33 3.38 -1.02 22.26
CA LYS A 33 2.42 -1.87 22.95
C LYS A 33 0.99 -1.43 22.62
N ILE A 34 0.24 -2.32 21.99
CA ILE A 34 -1.17 -2.13 21.63
C ILE A 34 -2.01 -2.97 22.59
N ILE A 35 -2.95 -2.34 23.30
CA ILE A 35 -3.82 -3.01 24.26
C ILE A 35 -5.27 -2.72 23.91
N ASN A 36 -6.00 -3.75 23.45
CA ASN A 36 -7.44 -3.65 23.23
C ASN A 36 -8.21 -4.49 24.26
N ASN A 37 -8.78 -3.86 25.28
CA ASN A 37 -9.62 -4.51 26.28
C ASN A 37 -11.12 -4.30 26.02
N SER A 38 -11.48 -3.63 24.92
CA SER A 38 -12.87 -3.39 24.55
C SER A 38 -13.50 -4.61 23.86
N ALA A 39 -14.82 -4.59 23.73
CA ALA A 39 -15.53 -5.59 22.92
C ALA A 39 -15.51 -5.25 21.40
N ASN A 40 -15.03 -4.05 21.04
CA ASN A 40 -14.96 -3.60 19.66
C ASN A 40 -13.59 -3.94 19.08
N ALA A 41 -13.55 -4.30 17.81
CA ALA A 41 -12.30 -4.44 17.07
C ALA A 41 -11.57 -3.08 17.00
N LEU A 42 -10.23 -3.13 17.09
CA LEU A 42 -9.35 -1.97 16.95
C LEU A 42 -8.57 -2.13 15.65
N LYS A 43 -8.64 -1.12 14.79
CA LYS A 43 -7.78 -1.04 13.61
C LYS A 43 -6.63 -0.08 13.87
N VAL A 44 -5.40 -0.54 13.60
CA VAL A 44 -4.16 0.24 13.71
C VAL A 44 -3.46 0.20 12.37
N ILE A 45 -3.18 1.36 11.80
CA ILE A 45 -2.42 1.49 10.55
C ILE A 45 -0.95 1.62 10.91
N LEU A 46 -0.13 0.73 10.39
CA LEU A 46 1.34 0.78 10.51
C LEU A 46 1.87 1.42 9.23
N ARG A 47 2.40 2.65 9.34
CA ARG A 47 2.91 3.39 8.19
C ARG A 47 4.39 3.70 8.36
N ASP A 48 5.23 3.08 7.52
CA ASP A 48 6.69 3.26 7.51
C ASP A 48 7.31 3.14 8.92
N LEU A 49 6.73 2.24 9.74
CA LEU A 49 7.10 2.08 11.13
C LEU A 49 8.41 1.30 11.25
N LYS A 50 9.38 1.86 11.96
CA LYS A 50 10.63 1.18 12.31
C LYS A 50 10.83 1.15 13.82
N VAL A 51 10.90 -0.06 14.39
CA VAL A 51 11.12 -0.29 15.82
C VAL A 51 12.25 -1.28 16.01
N ASP A 52 13.23 -0.92 16.82
CA ASP A 52 14.33 -1.79 17.24
C ASP A 52 14.40 -1.79 18.78
N ALA A 53 14.19 -2.95 19.38
CA ALA A 53 14.26 -3.11 20.83
C ALA A 53 15.70 -3.20 21.38
N GLY A 54 16.71 -3.21 20.51
CA GLY A 54 18.13 -3.17 20.85
C GLY A 54 18.61 -4.34 21.70
N ASP A 55 19.38 -4.06 22.75
CA ASP A 55 19.93 -5.06 23.69
C ASP A 55 18.97 -5.41 24.86
N THR A 56 17.71 -4.99 24.77
CA THR A 56 16.69 -5.36 25.74
C THR A 56 16.17 -6.78 25.48
N ALA A 57 15.43 -7.36 26.43
CA ALA A 57 14.70 -8.62 26.23
C ALA A 57 13.23 -8.38 25.81
N GLN A 58 12.95 -7.24 25.16
CA GLN A 58 11.58 -6.85 24.83
C GLN A 58 11.23 -7.19 23.37
N ASN A 59 9.95 -7.43 23.12
CA ASN A 59 9.43 -7.47 21.76
C ASN A 59 9.42 -6.06 21.17
N ALA A 60 9.68 -5.91 19.87
CA ALA A 60 9.56 -4.61 19.23
C ALA A 60 8.11 -4.13 19.23
N MET A 61 7.18 -5.03 18.94
CA MET A 61 5.74 -4.75 19.05
C MET A 61 5.03 -5.86 19.84
N THR A 62 4.12 -5.47 20.75
CA THR A 62 3.27 -6.40 21.47
C THR A 62 1.80 -5.99 21.33
N VAL A 63 0.95 -6.93 20.93
CA VAL A 63 -0.51 -6.78 20.87
C VAL A 63 -1.14 -7.60 21.98
N GLN A 64 -1.96 -6.97 22.83
CA GLN A 64 -2.56 -7.59 24.01
C GLN A 64 -4.03 -7.22 24.18
N GLY A 65 -4.71 -7.96 25.04
CA GLY A 65 -6.07 -7.64 25.49
C GLY A 65 -7.09 -8.71 25.16
N LYS A 66 -8.36 -8.33 25.24
CA LYS A 66 -9.51 -9.24 25.03
C LYS A 66 -10.20 -9.01 23.69
N GLY A 67 -10.09 -7.82 23.13
CA GLY A 67 -10.68 -7.44 21.87
C GLY A 67 -9.72 -7.66 20.71
N ASP A 68 -10.27 -7.86 19.54
CA ASP A 68 -9.52 -8.11 18.31
C ASP A 68 -8.78 -6.84 17.85
N VAL A 69 -7.63 -7.03 17.22
CA VAL A 69 -6.80 -5.96 16.65
C VAL A 69 -6.44 -6.30 15.22
N THR A 70 -6.72 -5.39 14.33
CA THR A 70 -6.27 -5.44 12.94
C THR A 70 -5.09 -4.50 12.76
N LEU A 71 -3.98 -5.04 12.27
CA LEU A 71 -2.79 -4.28 11.87
C LEU A 71 -2.83 -4.12 10.35
N GLU A 72 -3.27 -2.95 9.89
CA GLU A 72 -3.23 -2.58 8.47
C GLU A 72 -1.84 -2.10 8.10
N LEU A 73 -1.23 -2.72 7.11
CA LEU A 73 0.08 -2.33 6.62
C LEU A 73 -0.03 -1.21 5.59
N ASP A 74 0.81 -0.17 5.73
CA ASP A 74 0.97 0.91 4.77
C ASP A 74 2.47 1.27 4.70
N GLY A 75 3.05 1.26 3.49
CA GLY A 75 4.48 1.45 3.30
C GLY A 75 5.34 0.32 3.89
N LYS A 76 6.57 0.66 4.27
CA LYS A 76 7.58 -0.31 4.74
C LYS A 76 7.68 -0.32 6.27
N ASN A 77 7.27 -1.42 6.90
CA ASN A 77 7.33 -1.57 8.35
C ASN A 77 8.42 -2.56 8.76
N GLU A 78 9.25 -2.19 9.73
CA GLU A 78 10.37 -2.99 10.24
C GLU A 78 10.29 -3.10 11.77
N LEU A 79 10.23 -4.32 12.30
CA LEU A 79 10.18 -4.60 13.73
C LEU A 79 11.31 -5.55 14.11
N THR A 80 12.25 -5.10 14.97
CA THR A 80 13.37 -5.92 15.43
C THR A 80 13.25 -6.13 16.94
N GLY A 81 13.07 -7.38 17.38
CA GLY A 81 13.05 -7.79 18.77
C GLY A 81 14.42 -7.65 19.43
N GLY A 82 14.43 -7.43 20.73
CA GLY A 82 15.66 -7.19 21.47
C GLY A 82 16.47 -8.47 21.72
N THR A 83 17.80 -8.33 21.70
CA THR A 83 18.78 -9.41 21.89
C THR A 83 19.07 -9.72 23.37
N GLY A 84 18.58 -8.91 24.32
CA GLY A 84 18.73 -9.14 25.75
C GLY A 84 17.95 -10.39 26.22
N ILE A 85 18.39 -11.00 27.31
CA ILE A 85 17.79 -12.21 27.87
C ILE A 85 17.17 -11.89 29.23
N LYS A 86 15.89 -12.20 29.43
CA LYS A 86 15.25 -12.11 30.76
C LYS A 86 15.75 -13.21 31.67
N GLN A 87 16.23 -12.83 32.84
CA GLN A 87 16.63 -13.74 33.91
C GLN A 87 15.36 -14.20 34.68
N TYR A 88 14.96 -15.42 34.64
CA TYR A 88 13.80 -16.07 35.26
C TYR A 88 12.76 -16.54 34.23
N ASP A 89 12.45 -17.81 34.25
CA ASP A 89 11.76 -18.60 33.24
C ASP A 89 12.54 -18.69 31.93
N ILE A 90 12.16 -19.59 31.05
CA ILE A 90 12.87 -19.86 29.80
C ILE A 90 13.42 -18.57 29.22
N ASN A 91 14.74 -18.40 29.27
CA ASN A 91 15.41 -17.16 28.84
C ASN A 91 15.20 -16.95 27.33
N ARG A 92 14.45 -15.91 26.97
CA ARG A 92 14.14 -15.60 25.57
C ARG A 92 14.55 -14.20 25.20
N ALA A 93 15.06 -14.06 24.00
CA ALA A 93 15.16 -12.80 23.33
C ALA A 93 13.76 -12.31 22.86
N GLY A 94 13.65 -11.03 22.55
CA GLY A 94 12.39 -10.42 22.14
C GLY A 94 11.93 -10.87 20.75
N ALA A 95 10.64 -11.00 20.54
CA ALA A 95 10.07 -11.17 19.21
C ALA A 95 10.02 -9.84 18.43
N GLY A 96 10.01 -9.91 17.10
CA GLY A 96 9.68 -8.74 16.28
C GLY A 96 8.24 -8.27 16.57
N LEU A 97 7.26 -9.14 16.35
CA LEU A 97 5.86 -8.92 16.71
C LEU A 97 5.38 -10.06 17.58
N ARG A 98 4.76 -9.74 18.72
CA ARG A 98 4.11 -10.73 19.58
C ARG A 98 2.66 -10.37 19.86
N ALA A 99 1.76 -11.27 19.54
CA ALA A 99 0.34 -11.19 19.89
C ALA A 99 0.06 -12.14 21.05
N GLU A 100 -0.28 -11.58 22.21
CA GLU A 100 -0.59 -12.31 23.42
C GLU A 100 -1.87 -11.75 24.05
N GLY A 101 -2.88 -12.56 24.18
CA GLY A 101 -4.16 -12.11 24.69
C GLY A 101 -5.27 -13.09 24.35
N LYS A 102 -6.51 -12.67 24.61
CA LYS A 102 -7.69 -13.46 24.23
C LYS A 102 -8.29 -13.02 22.90
N GLY A 103 -8.04 -11.77 22.48
CA GLY A 103 -8.43 -11.26 21.18
C GLY A 103 -7.47 -11.74 20.09
N THR A 104 -7.93 -11.73 18.86
CA THR A 104 -7.13 -12.08 17.68
C THR A 104 -6.40 -10.85 17.16
N ALA A 105 -5.10 -10.97 16.90
CA ALA A 105 -4.35 -9.97 16.15
C ALA A 105 -4.25 -10.44 14.69
N THR A 106 -4.67 -9.61 13.75
CA THR A 106 -4.67 -9.92 12.31
C THR A 106 -3.86 -8.89 11.55
N ILE A 107 -2.93 -9.34 10.72
CA ILE A 107 -2.16 -8.51 9.80
C ILE A 107 -2.88 -8.50 8.46
N GLU A 108 -3.19 -7.32 7.91
CA GLU A 108 -3.81 -7.15 6.60
C GLU A 108 -3.17 -6.02 5.80
N ASP A 109 -3.42 -5.99 4.51
CA ASP A 109 -3.00 -4.95 3.58
C ASP A 109 -4.06 -4.88 2.46
N LYS A 110 -4.99 -3.94 2.58
CA LYS A 110 -6.15 -3.86 1.67
C LYS A 110 -5.82 -3.19 0.35
N ASP A 111 -4.88 -2.28 0.34
CA ASP A 111 -4.50 -1.53 -0.87
C ASP A 111 -3.26 -2.11 -1.59
N GLY A 112 -2.61 -3.11 -0.99
CA GLY A 112 -1.51 -3.86 -1.58
C GLY A 112 -0.17 -3.14 -1.57
N ASN A 113 -0.04 -2.02 -0.85
CA ASN A 113 1.17 -1.20 -0.81
C ASN A 113 2.02 -1.43 0.45
N GLY A 114 1.51 -2.20 1.41
CA GLY A 114 2.13 -2.43 2.71
C GLY A 114 3.07 -3.64 2.75
N SER A 115 4.09 -3.54 3.59
CA SER A 115 5.00 -4.63 3.91
C SER A 115 5.40 -4.62 5.38
N LEU A 116 5.70 -5.81 5.91
CA LEU A 116 6.21 -5.99 7.27
C LEU A 116 7.39 -6.94 7.27
N VAL A 117 8.53 -6.49 7.79
CA VAL A 117 9.65 -7.35 8.17
C VAL A 117 9.75 -7.37 9.68
N ALA A 118 9.45 -8.53 10.28
CA ALA A 118 9.53 -8.72 11.72
C ALA A 118 10.66 -9.72 12.04
N THR A 119 11.69 -9.26 12.75
CA THR A 119 12.87 -10.06 13.08
C THR A 119 12.94 -10.28 14.60
N GLY A 120 13.11 -11.51 15.02
CA GLY A 120 13.36 -11.87 16.42
C GLY A 120 14.79 -11.50 16.85
N GLY A 121 14.97 -11.20 18.13
CA GLY A 121 16.29 -10.95 18.71
C GLY A 121 17.16 -12.21 18.69
N ALA A 122 18.41 -12.06 18.24
CA ALA A 122 19.41 -13.13 18.27
C ALA A 122 19.97 -13.34 19.70
N ILE A 123 20.52 -14.52 19.95
CA ILE A 123 21.25 -14.83 21.21
C ILE A 123 22.71 -15.15 20.89
N THR A 124 23.64 -14.45 21.54
CA THR A 124 25.05 -14.82 21.54
C THR A 124 25.36 -15.73 22.72
N VAL A 125 25.74 -16.97 22.46
CA VAL A 125 26.15 -17.95 23.46
C VAL A 125 27.55 -17.59 23.93
N SER A 126 27.70 -17.17 25.19
CA SER A 126 28.98 -16.74 25.79
C SER A 126 29.20 -17.39 27.15
N ASP A 127 30.42 -17.25 27.68
CA ASP A 127 30.75 -17.72 29.03
C ASP A 127 29.85 -17.11 30.15
N ALA A 128 29.31 -15.92 29.91
CA ALA A 128 28.37 -15.30 30.84
C ALA A 128 27.05 -16.08 30.98
N MET A 129 26.71 -16.90 30.00
CA MET A 129 25.46 -17.69 29.98
C MET A 129 25.57 -19.04 30.71
N LYS A 130 26.66 -19.30 31.44
CA LYS A 130 26.89 -20.57 32.16
C LYS A 130 25.79 -20.92 33.21
N ASN A 131 24.96 -19.96 33.62
CA ASN A 131 23.90 -20.17 34.59
C ASN A 131 22.51 -20.40 33.96
N TYR A 132 22.36 -20.37 32.66
CA TYR A 132 21.07 -20.52 31.97
C TYR A 132 20.85 -21.99 31.56
N VAL A 133 19.69 -22.55 31.85
CA VAL A 133 19.40 -23.97 31.55
C VAL A 133 18.89 -24.16 30.10
N VAL A 134 18.04 -23.24 29.65
CA VAL A 134 17.47 -23.22 28.28
C VAL A 134 17.37 -21.76 27.84
N SER A 135 17.72 -21.48 26.62
CA SER A 135 17.54 -20.15 26.03
C SER A 135 17.09 -20.29 24.58
N ALA A 136 16.20 -19.40 24.16
CA ALA A 136 15.70 -19.36 22.79
C ALA A 136 15.75 -17.94 22.23
N SER A 137 16.18 -17.81 20.99
CA SER A 137 16.12 -16.57 20.24
C SER A 137 14.67 -16.14 20.03
N GLY A 138 14.43 -14.87 19.74
CA GLY A 138 13.09 -14.35 19.50
C GLY A 138 12.51 -14.87 18.19
N SER A 139 11.20 -15.04 18.14
CA SER A 139 10.49 -15.32 16.88
C SER A 139 10.34 -14.02 16.07
N GLY A 140 10.25 -14.13 14.75
CA GLY A 140 9.90 -12.98 13.91
C GLY A 140 8.49 -12.49 14.25
N ILE A 141 7.50 -13.35 14.05
CA ILE A 141 6.10 -13.11 14.42
C ILE A 141 5.62 -14.24 15.31
N ASP A 142 4.97 -13.91 16.43
CA ASP A 142 4.44 -14.86 17.39
C ASP A 142 2.96 -14.53 17.73
N GLY A 143 2.03 -15.36 17.25
CA GLY A 143 0.62 -15.37 17.62
C GLY A 143 -0.32 -14.56 16.71
N ALA A 144 0.16 -13.74 15.79
CA ALA A 144 -0.70 -12.98 14.86
C ALA A 144 -1.15 -13.86 13.67
N GLU A 145 -2.42 -13.70 13.25
CA GLU A 145 -2.93 -14.26 12.00
C GLU A 145 -2.57 -13.35 10.82
N ILE A 146 -2.43 -13.91 9.61
CA ILE A 146 -2.05 -13.15 8.41
C ILE A 146 -3.15 -13.29 7.37
N ALA A 147 -3.78 -12.16 7.02
CA ALA A 147 -4.84 -12.09 6.03
C ALA A 147 -4.41 -11.41 4.72
N GLY A 148 -3.28 -10.68 4.72
CA GLY A 148 -2.79 -9.97 3.53
C GLY A 148 -1.42 -9.35 3.74
N GLY A 149 -0.93 -8.68 2.70
CA GLY A 149 0.33 -7.94 2.68
C GLY A 149 1.55 -8.77 2.29
N ASN A 150 2.70 -8.09 2.23
CA ASN A 150 4.00 -8.72 2.11
C ASN A 150 4.63 -8.84 3.49
N VAL A 151 4.61 -10.04 4.06
CA VAL A 151 4.98 -10.30 5.45
C VAL A 151 6.17 -11.23 5.52
N ILE A 152 7.27 -10.74 6.09
CA ILE A 152 8.48 -11.54 6.33
C ILE A 152 8.69 -11.65 7.84
N GLY A 153 8.62 -12.88 8.35
CA GLY A 153 8.98 -13.19 9.73
C GLY A 153 10.33 -13.92 9.77
N LYS A 154 11.31 -13.33 10.44
CA LYS A 154 12.65 -13.93 10.63
C LYS A 154 12.85 -14.26 12.09
N GLY A 155 13.16 -15.50 12.40
CA GLY A 155 13.62 -15.91 13.71
C GLY A 155 15.00 -15.33 14.02
N GLY A 156 15.29 -15.05 15.28
CA GLY A 156 16.60 -14.64 15.72
C GLY A 156 17.60 -15.81 15.68
N ASP A 157 18.84 -15.52 15.35
CA ASP A 157 19.90 -16.50 15.26
C ASP A 157 20.47 -16.90 16.64
N ILE A 158 21.12 -18.06 16.69
CA ILE A 158 22.07 -18.43 17.75
C ILE A 158 23.49 -18.17 17.21
N ILE A 159 24.21 -17.32 17.88
CA ILE A 159 25.62 -17.01 17.59
C ILE A 159 26.47 -17.68 18.67
N ASN A 160 27.21 -18.75 18.29
CA ASN A 160 28.09 -19.43 19.23
C ASN A 160 29.46 -18.75 19.34
N ASP A 161 29.80 -18.26 20.54
CA ASP A 161 31.09 -17.59 20.82
C ASP A 161 31.94 -18.39 21.83
N VAL A 162 31.64 -19.68 22.03
CA VAL A 162 32.35 -20.53 22.99
C VAL A 162 32.63 -21.92 22.42
N SER A 163 33.80 -22.48 22.76
CA SER A 163 34.19 -23.83 22.33
C SER A 163 33.44 -24.93 23.13
N LYS A 164 32.89 -24.65 24.30
CA LYS A 164 32.21 -25.62 25.15
C LYS A 164 31.16 -24.98 26.05
N CYS A 165 29.94 -25.51 26.01
CA CYS A 165 28.83 -25.12 26.90
C CYS A 165 28.10 -26.35 27.41
N GLU A 166 28.54 -26.93 28.53
CA GLU A 166 28.01 -28.19 29.05
C GLU A 166 26.56 -28.05 29.55
N ASN A 167 25.73 -29.05 29.23
CA ASN A 167 24.38 -29.25 29.74
C ASN A 167 23.35 -28.15 29.48
N ARG A 168 23.53 -27.35 28.43
CA ARG A 168 22.65 -26.23 28.11
C ARG A 168 22.11 -26.35 26.71
N PHE A 169 20.91 -25.84 26.52
CA PHE A 169 20.22 -25.95 25.27
C PHE A 169 19.87 -24.56 24.72
N PHE A 170 20.21 -24.29 23.47
CA PHE A 170 19.91 -23.04 22.79
C PHE A 170 19.14 -23.32 21.52
N GLY A 171 17.99 -22.65 21.33
CA GLY A 171 17.14 -22.77 20.15
C GLY A 171 17.07 -21.47 19.34
N GLY A 172 17.28 -21.57 18.04
CA GLY A 172 17.00 -20.49 17.09
C GLY A 172 15.51 -20.13 17.12
N GLY A 173 15.19 -18.86 16.87
CA GLY A 173 13.83 -18.36 16.82
C GLY A 173 13.07 -18.89 15.61
N SER A 174 11.78 -19.12 15.75
CA SER A 174 10.92 -19.43 14.60
C SER A 174 10.68 -18.18 13.75
N GLY A 175 10.54 -18.36 12.43
CA GLY A 175 10.17 -17.26 11.54
C GLY A 175 8.79 -16.71 11.92
N ILE A 176 7.77 -17.56 11.80
CA ILE A 176 6.38 -17.20 12.13
C ILE A 176 5.72 -18.32 12.93
N ILE A 177 5.09 -17.96 14.03
CA ILE A 177 4.21 -18.80 14.83
C ILE A 177 2.80 -18.21 14.68
N THR A 178 1.90 -18.95 14.00
CA THR A 178 0.54 -18.49 13.73
C THR A 178 -0.45 -19.64 13.68
N LYS A 179 -1.72 -19.34 13.84
CA LYS A 179 -2.83 -20.27 13.66
C LYS A 179 -3.36 -20.28 12.24
N LYS A 180 -3.28 -19.14 11.53
CA LYS A 180 -3.94 -18.98 10.25
C LYS A 180 -3.20 -18.04 9.32
N ILE A 181 -3.12 -18.42 8.05
CA ILE A 181 -2.73 -17.58 6.91
C ILE A 181 -3.82 -17.72 5.86
N SER A 182 -4.48 -16.59 5.53
CA SER A 182 -5.58 -16.59 4.56
C SER A 182 -5.31 -15.74 3.32
N GLY A 183 -4.16 -15.05 3.25
CA GLY A 183 -3.77 -14.23 2.11
C GLY A 183 -2.37 -13.66 2.22
N GLY A 184 -1.98 -12.87 1.22
CA GLY A 184 -0.69 -12.20 1.16
C GLY A 184 0.45 -13.05 0.61
N ILE A 185 1.65 -12.46 0.62
CA ILE A 185 2.92 -13.14 0.35
C ILE A 185 3.67 -13.21 1.67
N VAL A 186 3.89 -14.42 2.15
CA VAL A 186 4.40 -14.66 3.50
C VAL A 186 5.69 -15.45 3.42
N GLU A 187 6.78 -14.91 3.98
CA GLU A 187 8.02 -15.64 4.17
C GLU A 187 8.30 -15.83 5.65
N ALA A 188 8.43 -17.10 6.05
CA ALA A 188 8.73 -17.50 7.40
C ALA A 188 10.12 -18.15 7.42
N ILE A 189 11.11 -17.48 8.02
CA ILE A 189 12.51 -17.91 8.01
C ILE A 189 12.96 -18.18 9.43
N GLY A 190 13.34 -19.39 9.73
CA GLY A 190 13.91 -19.77 11.03
C GLY A 190 15.30 -19.19 11.25
N GLY A 191 15.65 -18.91 12.50
CA GLY A 191 16.99 -18.41 12.86
C GLY A 191 18.06 -19.48 12.71
N ASP A 192 19.22 -19.08 12.21
CA ASP A 192 20.38 -19.94 11.98
C ASP A 192 21.17 -20.19 13.29
N VAL A 193 22.03 -21.21 13.28
CA VAL A 193 23.09 -21.43 14.25
C VAL A 193 24.43 -21.15 13.57
N THR A 194 25.12 -20.10 14.04
CA THR A 194 26.34 -19.53 13.45
C THR A 194 27.44 -19.35 14.50
N GLY A 195 28.60 -18.90 14.08
CA GLY A 195 29.72 -18.56 14.99
C GLY A 195 30.81 -19.61 15.01
N ALA A 196 31.43 -19.82 16.19
CA ALA A 196 32.55 -20.78 16.34
C ALA A 196 32.07 -22.23 16.43
N ASP A 197 32.85 -23.14 15.89
CA ASP A 197 32.67 -24.58 16.12
C ASP A 197 32.87 -24.89 17.62
N GLY A 198 32.06 -25.84 18.16
CA GLY A 198 32.19 -26.15 19.59
C GLY A 198 31.18 -27.18 20.11
N ASP A 199 31.40 -27.56 21.38
CA ASP A 199 30.55 -28.52 22.09
C ASP A 199 29.32 -27.83 22.73
N VAL A 200 28.37 -27.47 21.88
CA VAL A 200 27.15 -26.76 22.28
C VAL A 200 25.90 -27.49 21.81
N LYS A 201 24.88 -27.55 22.68
CA LYS A 201 23.55 -28.07 22.33
C LYS A 201 22.71 -26.97 21.68
N THR A 202 22.67 -26.94 20.38
CA THR A 202 21.91 -25.95 19.63
C THR A 202 21.02 -26.61 18.59
N CYS A 203 19.89 -25.99 18.30
CA CYS A 203 19.08 -26.27 17.12
C CYS A 203 18.73 -24.95 16.43
N ALA A 204 18.61 -24.99 15.13
CA ALA A 204 18.11 -23.86 14.36
C ALA A 204 16.60 -23.67 14.53
N GLY A 205 16.08 -22.50 14.20
CA GLY A 205 14.67 -22.18 14.28
C GLY A 205 13.85 -22.72 13.11
N ASN A 206 12.60 -23.07 13.33
CA ASN A 206 11.71 -23.48 12.25
C ASN A 206 11.24 -22.27 11.42
N GLY A 207 10.92 -22.49 10.14
CA GLY A 207 10.30 -21.45 9.33
C GLY A 207 8.93 -21.09 9.89
N LEU A 208 8.00 -22.03 9.86
CA LEU A 208 6.61 -21.87 10.29
C LEU A 208 6.28 -22.82 11.43
N GLY A 209 5.67 -22.30 12.52
CA GLY A 209 5.24 -23.09 13.67
C GLY A 209 6.07 -22.87 14.92
N GLY A 210 5.88 -23.69 15.96
CA GLY A 210 6.52 -23.53 17.26
C GLY A 210 8.04 -23.68 17.23
N ASP A 211 8.71 -23.16 18.26
CA ASP A 211 10.17 -23.17 18.39
C ASP A 211 10.74 -24.42 19.11
N GLY A 212 9.89 -25.36 19.49
CA GLY A 212 10.31 -26.55 20.23
C GLY A 212 10.70 -26.31 21.71
N TYR A 213 10.85 -25.08 22.16
CA TYR A 213 11.38 -24.71 23.47
C TYR A 213 10.49 -23.77 24.29
N GLY A 214 9.18 -24.10 24.40
CA GLY A 214 8.32 -23.46 25.41
C GLY A 214 7.28 -22.47 24.90
N ASN A 215 7.29 -22.02 23.65
CA ASN A 215 6.12 -21.44 22.98
C ASN A 215 5.58 -22.44 21.96
N ALA A 216 5.15 -23.56 22.46
CA ALA A 216 4.53 -24.54 21.63
C ALA A 216 3.09 -24.13 21.36
N TYR A 217 2.85 -23.30 20.33
CA TYR A 217 1.60 -23.47 19.63
C TYR A 217 1.71 -24.83 18.93
N SER A 218 1.14 -25.84 19.53
CA SER A 218 1.08 -27.22 19.01
C SER A 218 -0.19 -27.50 18.21
N GLY A 219 -1.03 -26.47 18.00
CA GLY A 219 -2.26 -26.59 17.22
C GLY A 219 -2.01 -26.62 15.71
N PRO A 220 -3.04 -26.91 14.92
CA PRO A 220 -2.93 -26.89 13.46
C PRO A 220 -2.72 -25.45 12.94
N ILE A 221 -1.92 -25.35 11.87
CA ILE A 221 -1.73 -24.10 11.13
C ILE A 221 -2.59 -24.17 9.87
N GLU A 222 -3.56 -23.29 9.73
CA GLU A 222 -4.46 -23.25 8.58
C GLU A 222 -3.95 -22.31 7.50
N ILE A 223 -3.77 -22.82 6.27
CA ILE A 223 -3.46 -22.03 5.08
C ILE A 223 -4.64 -22.15 4.13
N SER A 224 -5.39 -21.04 3.97
CA SER A 224 -6.59 -20.95 3.14
C SER A 224 -6.46 -19.92 2.02
N GLY A 225 -5.24 -19.44 1.73
CA GLY A 225 -4.93 -18.51 0.65
C GLY A 225 -3.51 -17.95 0.73
N GLY A 226 -3.13 -17.15 -0.26
CA GLY A 226 -1.82 -16.53 -0.36
C GLY A 226 -0.70 -17.45 -0.85
N THR A 227 0.52 -16.92 -0.85
CA THR A 227 1.75 -17.66 -1.15
C THR A 227 2.65 -17.64 0.07
N VAL A 228 2.92 -18.81 0.63
CA VAL A 228 3.69 -19.00 1.86
C VAL A 228 4.98 -19.73 1.54
N LYS A 229 6.13 -19.15 1.86
CA LYS A 229 7.44 -19.79 1.84
C LYS A 229 7.95 -19.93 3.27
N ALA A 230 8.13 -21.16 3.72
CA ALA A 230 8.60 -21.49 5.06
C ALA A 230 9.96 -22.18 4.97
N THR A 231 11.01 -21.57 5.51
CA THR A 231 12.38 -22.08 5.45
C THR A 231 12.90 -22.28 6.87
N GLY A 232 13.31 -23.48 7.20
CA GLY A 232 14.01 -23.78 8.44
C GLY A 232 15.40 -23.15 8.47
N GLY A 233 15.85 -22.69 9.63
CA GLY A 233 17.18 -22.17 9.84
C GLY A 233 18.27 -23.22 9.67
N ASN A 234 19.47 -22.81 9.36
CA ASN A 234 20.61 -23.66 9.08
C ASN A 234 21.49 -23.86 10.32
N ILE A 235 22.21 -24.96 10.38
CA ILE A 235 23.30 -25.17 11.35
C ILE A 235 24.61 -25.08 10.59
N LEU A 236 25.33 -23.96 10.78
CA LEU A 236 26.53 -23.59 10.02
C LEU A 236 27.84 -23.82 10.79
N ILE A 237 27.77 -24.39 12.01
CA ILE A 237 28.89 -24.74 12.86
C ILE A 237 29.06 -26.25 12.95
N ASP A 238 30.29 -26.68 13.31
CA ASP A 238 30.60 -28.08 13.66
C ASP A 238 30.44 -28.29 15.17
N ARG A 239 29.43 -29.10 15.56
CA ARG A 239 29.19 -29.45 16.97
C ARG A 239 29.90 -30.77 17.33
N SER A 240 30.18 -30.99 18.60
CA SER A 240 30.83 -32.23 19.03
C SER A 240 29.97 -33.49 18.78
N ASP A 241 30.62 -34.65 18.66
CA ASP A 241 29.94 -35.93 18.34
C ASP A 241 28.86 -36.36 19.35
N SER A 242 28.95 -35.85 20.59
CA SER A 242 27.93 -36.16 21.63
C SER A 242 26.55 -35.59 21.30
N TYR A 243 26.50 -34.55 20.45
CA TYR A 243 25.26 -33.86 20.08
C TYR A 243 24.79 -34.15 18.65
N LYS A 244 25.68 -34.70 17.81
CA LYS A 244 25.38 -35.10 16.41
C LYS A 244 24.45 -36.33 16.27
N GLN A 245 23.99 -36.90 17.38
CA GLN A 245 23.23 -38.16 17.37
C GLN A 245 21.69 -37.98 17.35
N ASN A 246 21.20 -36.75 17.43
CA ASN A 246 19.76 -36.52 17.36
C ASN A 246 19.30 -36.56 15.89
N PRO A 247 18.40 -37.51 15.52
CA PRO A 247 18.01 -37.73 14.11
C PRO A 247 17.22 -36.56 13.51
N ASP A 248 16.84 -35.55 14.30
CA ASP A 248 15.98 -34.43 13.89
C ASP A 248 16.67 -33.06 14.08
N ASP A 249 17.99 -32.98 13.91
CA ASP A 249 18.82 -31.81 14.24
C ASP A 249 18.59 -30.57 13.34
N GLY A 250 18.16 -30.75 12.09
CA GLY A 250 17.84 -29.64 11.19
C GLY A 250 16.43 -29.07 11.46
N ALA A 251 16.33 -27.75 11.40
CA ALA A 251 15.05 -27.07 11.56
C ALA A 251 14.09 -27.39 10.39
N GLY A 252 12.84 -27.59 10.69
CA GLY A 252 11.81 -27.82 9.65
C GLY A 252 11.42 -26.54 8.91
N GLY A 253 11.04 -26.67 7.65
CA GLY A 253 10.28 -25.62 6.99
C GLY A 253 8.99 -25.34 7.77
N VAL A 254 8.23 -26.41 8.06
CA VAL A 254 7.15 -26.39 9.04
C VAL A 254 7.54 -27.27 10.23
N TYR A 255 7.36 -26.77 11.45
CA TYR A 255 7.70 -27.50 12.68
C TYR A 255 7.03 -28.86 12.75
N ILE A 256 7.78 -29.90 13.08
CA ILE A 256 7.33 -31.32 13.00
C ILE A 256 6.14 -31.65 13.90
N SER A 257 5.94 -30.94 15.00
CA SER A 257 4.81 -31.13 15.90
C SER A 257 3.54 -30.42 15.48
N ASN A 258 3.60 -29.45 14.57
CA ASN A 258 2.44 -28.78 14.03
C ASN A 258 1.86 -29.58 12.84
N GLU A 259 0.53 -29.70 12.80
CA GLU A 259 -0.16 -30.09 11.57
C GLU A 259 -0.40 -28.85 10.71
N VAL A 260 0.07 -28.83 9.47
CA VAL A 260 -0.34 -27.80 8.50
C VAL A 260 -1.55 -28.30 7.71
N ARG A 261 -2.59 -27.47 7.64
CA ARG A 261 -3.81 -27.73 6.85
C ARG A 261 -3.87 -26.76 5.70
N VAL A 262 -3.79 -27.26 4.48
CA VAL A 262 -3.84 -26.46 3.27
C VAL A 262 -5.12 -26.75 2.52
N SER A 263 -5.97 -25.72 2.34
CA SER A 263 -7.20 -25.80 1.55
C SER A 263 -7.11 -25.02 0.25
N GLU A 264 -6.34 -23.93 0.22
CA GLU A 264 -6.10 -23.06 -0.93
C GLU A 264 -4.72 -22.39 -0.82
N GLY A 265 -4.29 -21.69 -1.89
CA GLY A 265 -3.01 -20.99 -1.95
C GLY A 265 -1.81 -21.90 -2.21
N THR A 266 -0.61 -21.39 -1.98
CA THR A 266 0.66 -22.11 -2.20
C THR A 266 1.47 -22.15 -0.92
N LEU A 267 1.94 -23.32 -0.52
CA LEU A 267 2.93 -23.54 0.55
C LEU A 267 4.20 -24.14 -0.02
N ILE A 268 5.32 -23.43 0.10
CA ILE A 268 6.66 -23.90 -0.21
C ILE A 268 7.42 -24.03 1.10
N ALA A 269 7.66 -25.26 1.55
CA ALA A 269 8.30 -25.55 2.82
C ALA A 269 9.65 -26.24 2.60
N GLN A 270 10.73 -25.63 3.10
CA GLN A 270 12.09 -26.13 2.95
C GLN A 270 12.74 -26.31 4.32
N GLY A 271 13.26 -27.49 4.58
CA GLY A 271 14.06 -27.78 5.78
C GLY A 271 15.43 -27.07 5.74
N GLY A 272 15.95 -26.71 6.91
CA GLY A 272 17.26 -26.12 7.06
C GLY A 272 18.42 -27.08 6.76
N ASN A 273 19.53 -26.55 6.30
CA ASN A 273 20.74 -27.30 6.04
C ASN A 273 21.59 -27.46 7.30
N THR A 274 22.37 -28.53 7.37
CA THR A 274 23.28 -28.74 8.51
C THR A 274 24.69 -29.12 8.04
N LYS A 275 25.70 -28.48 8.64
CA LYS A 275 27.11 -28.75 8.37
C LYS A 275 27.60 -30.04 9.03
N ASP A 276 27.00 -30.45 10.15
CA ASP A 276 27.53 -31.50 11.04
C ASP A 276 26.60 -32.69 11.26
N SER A 277 25.35 -32.66 10.75
CA SER A 277 24.33 -33.68 11.08
C SER A 277 23.31 -33.91 9.95
N ASN A 278 22.06 -34.24 10.31
CA ASN A 278 21.00 -34.47 9.34
C ASN A 278 20.31 -33.17 8.96
N GLY A 279 19.97 -32.98 7.68
CA GLY A 279 19.16 -31.86 7.22
C GLY A 279 17.74 -31.89 7.80
N GLY A 280 17.13 -30.71 7.92
CA GLY A 280 15.77 -30.56 8.40
C GLY A 280 14.72 -31.06 7.40
N ALA A 281 13.57 -31.49 7.90
CA ALA A 281 12.46 -31.89 7.03
C ALA A 281 11.74 -30.66 6.45
N GLY A 282 11.15 -30.79 5.27
CA GLY A 282 10.29 -29.73 4.71
C GLY A 282 9.05 -29.54 5.59
N ILE A 283 8.25 -30.59 5.77
CA ILE A 283 7.00 -30.55 6.54
C ILE A 283 6.93 -31.76 7.49
N GLY A 284 6.48 -31.54 8.74
CA GLY A 284 6.19 -32.58 9.69
C GLY A 284 4.87 -33.32 9.36
N ASN A 285 3.76 -32.75 9.77
CA ASN A 285 2.41 -33.29 9.56
C ASN A 285 1.61 -32.40 8.59
N ALA A 286 0.80 -33.03 7.71
CA ALA A 286 -0.02 -32.26 6.76
C ALA A 286 -1.38 -32.89 6.48
N THR A 287 -2.41 -32.05 6.39
CA THR A 287 -3.70 -32.34 5.75
C THR A 287 -3.92 -31.38 4.60
N ILE A 288 -3.93 -31.87 3.37
CA ILE A 288 -4.01 -31.07 2.15
C ILE A 288 -5.32 -31.43 1.44
N SER A 289 -6.22 -30.43 1.33
CA SER A 289 -7.51 -30.57 0.66
C SER A 289 -7.62 -29.77 -0.62
N GLY A 290 -6.66 -28.86 -0.87
CA GLY A 290 -6.57 -27.99 -2.05
C GLY A 290 -5.26 -27.23 -2.09
N GLY A 291 -5.11 -26.31 -3.06
CA GLY A 291 -3.91 -25.49 -3.24
C GLY A 291 -2.70 -26.26 -3.79
N THR A 292 -1.52 -25.65 -3.68
CA THR A 292 -0.23 -26.23 -4.08
C THR A 292 0.68 -26.36 -2.86
N VAL A 293 1.29 -27.54 -2.67
CA VAL A 293 2.26 -27.77 -1.59
C VAL A 293 3.55 -28.33 -2.16
N VAL A 294 4.67 -27.67 -1.84
CA VAL A 294 6.02 -28.12 -2.16
C VAL A 294 6.78 -28.35 -0.85
N ALA A 295 7.20 -29.58 -0.60
CA ALA A 295 7.93 -29.96 0.61
C ALA A 295 9.33 -30.43 0.24
N VAL A 296 10.37 -29.71 0.66
CA VAL A 296 11.78 -29.99 0.33
C VAL A 296 12.57 -30.18 1.61
N GLY A 297 13.29 -31.27 1.71
CA GLY A 297 14.25 -31.51 2.80
C GLY A 297 15.51 -30.69 2.65
N GLY A 298 16.12 -30.28 3.77
CA GLY A 298 17.40 -29.61 3.81
C GLY A 298 18.57 -30.56 3.57
N ALA A 299 19.71 -30.02 3.13
CA ALA A 299 20.94 -30.79 3.00
C ALA A 299 21.56 -31.10 4.37
N GLY A 300 22.22 -32.24 4.49
CA GLY A 300 22.94 -32.64 5.70
C GLY A 300 24.29 -33.28 5.40
N SER A 301 25.26 -33.12 6.29
CA SER A 301 26.57 -33.79 6.18
C SER A 301 26.48 -35.32 6.42
N LYS A 302 25.42 -35.77 7.05
CA LYS A 302 25.14 -37.22 7.20
C LYS A 302 23.99 -37.63 6.28
N THR A 303 22.79 -37.29 6.66
CA THR A 303 21.58 -37.64 5.90
C THR A 303 20.87 -36.35 5.50
N GLY A 304 20.42 -36.28 4.25
CA GLY A 304 19.48 -35.22 3.84
C GLY A 304 18.16 -35.31 4.59
N GLY A 305 17.51 -34.17 4.81
CA GLY A 305 16.16 -34.13 5.40
C GLY A 305 15.11 -34.72 4.46
N ASP A 306 14.02 -35.23 5.01
CA ASP A 306 12.89 -35.67 4.21
C ASP A 306 12.06 -34.50 3.70
N GLY A 307 11.42 -34.61 2.55
CA GLY A 307 10.40 -33.66 2.12
C GLY A 307 9.26 -33.63 3.13
N PHE A 308 8.61 -34.79 3.35
CA PHE A 308 7.72 -35.02 4.50
C PHE A 308 8.41 -35.93 5.51
N ASN A 309 8.45 -35.48 6.77
CA ASN A 309 9.14 -36.20 7.84
C ASN A 309 8.64 -37.64 8.04
N LYS A 310 9.56 -38.57 8.28
CA LYS A 310 9.29 -40.02 8.49
C LYS A 310 8.32 -40.30 9.66
N ASN A 311 8.27 -39.43 10.66
CA ASN A 311 7.41 -39.58 11.83
C ASN A 311 6.08 -38.82 11.65
N GLY A 312 5.93 -38.04 10.58
CA GLY A 312 4.73 -37.28 10.28
C GLY A 312 3.63 -38.09 9.61
N THR A 313 2.43 -37.55 9.66
CA THR A 313 1.25 -38.09 8.93
C THR A 313 0.90 -37.11 7.82
N VAL A 314 0.74 -37.63 6.60
CA VAL A 314 0.39 -36.83 5.42
C VAL A 314 -0.92 -37.33 4.83
N LYS A 315 -1.94 -36.48 4.81
CA LYS A 315 -3.25 -36.75 4.20
C LYS A 315 -3.48 -35.79 3.04
N VAL A 316 -3.65 -36.35 1.85
CA VAL A 316 -3.92 -35.54 0.63
C VAL A 316 -5.27 -35.99 0.06
N THR A 317 -6.23 -35.05 0.06
CA THR A 317 -7.58 -35.28 -0.49
C THR A 317 -7.85 -34.40 -1.71
N GLY A 318 -6.98 -33.42 -2.01
CA GLY A 318 -7.05 -32.52 -3.16
C GLY A 318 -5.78 -31.67 -3.28
N GLY A 319 -5.73 -30.84 -4.30
CA GLY A 319 -4.60 -30.00 -4.59
C GLY A 319 -3.44 -30.67 -5.33
N SER A 320 -2.33 -29.94 -5.49
CA SER A 320 -1.08 -30.42 -6.11
C SER A 320 0.01 -30.51 -5.04
N VAL A 321 0.59 -31.70 -4.85
CA VAL A 321 1.61 -31.90 -3.82
C VAL A 321 2.88 -32.46 -4.45
N THR A 322 3.99 -31.79 -4.27
CA THR A 322 5.33 -32.20 -4.70
C THR A 322 6.26 -32.30 -3.50
N ALA A 323 7.02 -33.37 -3.41
CA ALA A 323 7.97 -33.56 -2.32
C ALA A 323 9.31 -34.05 -2.84
N GLN A 324 10.39 -33.52 -2.25
CA GLN A 324 11.77 -33.86 -2.58
C GLN A 324 12.61 -33.97 -1.29
N GLY A 325 13.41 -35.01 -1.20
CA GLY A 325 14.39 -35.14 -0.11
C GLY A 325 15.61 -34.28 -0.33
N GLY A 326 16.25 -33.84 0.75
CA GLY A 326 17.51 -33.09 0.71
C GLY A 326 18.71 -34.00 0.39
N LYS A 327 19.82 -33.39 -0.01
CA LYS A 327 21.09 -34.10 -0.23
C LYS A 327 21.77 -34.47 1.09
N GLY A 328 22.37 -35.62 1.16
CA GLY A 328 23.21 -36.08 2.26
C GLY A 328 24.48 -36.72 1.75
N GLU A 329 25.58 -36.59 2.51
CA GLU A 329 26.85 -37.22 2.13
C GLU A 329 26.80 -38.77 2.26
N THR A 330 26.09 -39.26 3.29
CA THR A 330 25.94 -40.71 3.51
C THR A 330 24.68 -41.26 2.87
N LYS A 331 23.58 -40.49 2.95
CA LYS A 331 22.28 -40.91 2.43
C LYS A 331 21.42 -39.67 2.14
N ASP A 332 20.83 -39.63 0.98
CA ASP A 332 19.83 -38.62 0.65
C ASP A 332 18.54 -38.82 1.47
N GLY A 333 17.85 -37.71 1.77
CA GLY A 333 16.52 -37.73 2.36
C GLY A 333 15.47 -38.29 1.37
N ALA A 334 14.40 -38.76 1.89
CA ALA A 334 13.27 -39.25 1.07
C ALA A 334 12.29 -38.11 0.75
N ALA A 335 11.63 -38.19 -0.41
CA ALA A 335 10.51 -37.28 -0.69
C ALA A 335 9.43 -37.40 0.38
N VAL A 336 9.07 -38.64 0.75
CA VAL A 336 8.20 -38.98 1.88
C VAL A 336 8.96 -39.99 2.75
N GLY A 337 9.29 -39.62 3.98
CA GLY A 337 10.14 -40.43 4.85
C GLY A 337 9.50 -41.74 5.28
N ASN A 338 8.17 -41.86 5.27
CA ASN A 338 7.44 -43.06 5.57
C ASN A 338 6.13 -43.16 4.78
N ASP A 339 6.12 -44.00 3.75
CA ASP A 339 4.95 -44.18 2.88
C ASP A 339 3.73 -44.80 3.60
N LYS A 340 3.92 -45.46 4.73
CA LYS A 340 2.79 -46.00 5.52
C LYS A 340 1.97 -44.90 6.18
N ASN A 341 2.56 -43.74 6.37
CA ASN A 341 1.92 -42.56 6.95
C ASN A 341 1.32 -41.64 5.88
N LEU A 342 1.46 -41.99 4.60
CA LEU A 342 0.90 -41.27 3.48
C LEU A 342 -0.48 -41.80 3.11
N ASN A 343 -1.49 -40.92 3.14
CA ASN A 343 -2.83 -41.17 2.62
C ASN A 343 -3.14 -40.18 1.51
N GLY A 344 -3.10 -40.61 0.26
CA GLY A 344 -3.30 -39.79 -0.92
C GLY A 344 -2.10 -39.77 -1.85
N THR A 345 -2.09 -38.87 -2.82
CA THR A 345 -1.07 -38.81 -3.89
C THR A 345 -0.10 -37.66 -3.66
N VAL A 346 1.19 -37.95 -3.70
CA VAL A 346 2.30 -36.98 -3.67
C VAL A 346 3.19 -37.25 -4.88
N ASN A 347 3.51 -36.22 -5.65
CA ASN A 347 4.54 -36.26 -6.67
C ASN A 347 5.91 -36.32 -6.00
N LYS A 348 6.52 -37.52 -5.96
CA LYS A 348 7.82 -37.73 -5.33
C LYS A 348 8.93 -37.44 -6.33
N VAL A 349 9.78 -36.49 -6.01
CA VAL A 349 10.90 -36.05 -6.82
C VAL A 349 12.19 -36.58 -6.22
N ASP A 350 13.08 -37.04 -7.08
CA ASP A 350 14.41 -37.51 -6.68
C ASP A 350 15.23 -36.37 -6.06
N SER A 351 15.98 -36.65 -5.02
CA SER A 351 16.88 -35.68 -4.37
C SER A 351 17.96 -35.10 -5.30
N GLY A 352 18.31 -35.81 -6.37
CA GLY A 352 19.21 -35.38 -7.45
C GLY A 352 18.57 -34.51 -8.53
N HIS A 353 17.25 -34.34 -8.50
CA HIS A 353 16.54 -33.56 -9.51
C HIS A 353 16.96 -32.08 -9.44
N VAL A 354 17.41 -31.55 -10.57
CA VAL A 354 17.69 -30.13 -10.74
C VAL A 354 16.46 -29.48 -11.37
N HIS A 355 15.87 -28.53 -10.68
CA HIS A 355 14.70 -27.83 -11.16
C HIS A 355 15.01 -26.93 -12.35
N GLN A 356 14.22 -27.03 -13.39
CA GLN A 356 14.21 -26.13 -14.55
C GLN A 356 12.95 -25.26 -14.45
N TYR A 357 13.10 -24.11 -13.81
CA TYR A 357 12.01 -23.20 -13.58
C TYR A 357 11.66 -22.38 -14.83
N SER A 358 10.36 -22.12 -15.03
CA SER A 358 9.84 -21.16 -15.99
C SER A 358 10.26 -19.74 -15.64
N GLU A 359 9.97 -18.77 -16.52
CA GLU A 359 10.07 -17.34 -16.23
C GLU A 359 9.26 -16.92 -14.99
N GLY A 360 8.18 -17.64 -14.68
CA GLY A 360 7.30 -17.41 -13.55
C GLY A 360 6.24 -16.33 -13.82
N ASP A 361 5.15 -16.45 -13.08
CA ASP A 361 4.06 -15.47 -13.08
C ASP A 361 4.31 -14.43 -11.98
N ILE A 362 4.11 -13.15 -12.30
CA ILE A 362 4.22 -12.07 -11.31
C ILE A 362 3.02 -12.16 -10.36
N VAL A 363 3.26 -12.55 -9.12
CA VAL A 363 2.23 -12.61 -8.06
C VAL A 363 2.11 -11.28 -7.31
N LYS A 364 3.19 -10.50 -7.31
CA LYS A 364 3.20 -9.10 -6.83
C LYS A 364 4.19 -8.29 -7.65
N LYS A 365 3.76 -7.15 -8.19
CA LYS A 365 4.66 -6.20 -8.86
C LYS A 365 5.55 -5.50 -7.84
N ALA A 366 6.80 -5.23 -8.21
CA ALA A 366 7.63 -4.31 -7.45
C ALA A 366 7.07 -2.89 -7.53
N THR A 367 7.25 -2.12 -6.47
CA THR A 367 6.92 -0.69 -6.42
C THR A 367 8.18 0.13 -6.12
N CYS A 368 8.05 1.44 -6.04
CA CYS A 368 9.17 2.31 -5.66
C CYS A 368 9.64 2.10 -4.20
N THR A 369 8.88 1.40 -3.37
CA THR A 369 9.18 1.15 -1.94
C THR A 369 9.22 -0.31 -1.55
N SER A 370 8.62 -1.22 -2.32
CA SER A 370 8.51 -2.63 -1.98
C SER A 370 8.95 -3.55 -3.10
N GLU A 371 9.57 -4.66 -2.72
CA GLU A 371 9.90 -5.74 -3.64
C GLU A 371 8.64 -6.37 -4.23
N GLY A 372 8.76 -6.84 -5.46
CA GLY A 372 7.78 -7.70 -6.10
C GLY A 372 8.16 -9.17 -5.97
N TYR A 373 7.28 -10.05 -6.46
CA TYR A 373 7.48 -11.49 -6.41
C TYR A 373 6.98 -12.17 -7.67
N LYS A 374 7.73 -13.20 -8.11
CA LYS A 374 7.32 -14.15 -9.14
C LYS A 374 7.17 -15.53 -8.53
N LEU A 375 6.17 -16.26 -8.96
CA LEU A 375 6.04 -17.69 -8.68
C LEU A 375 6.46 -18.48 -9.91
N LYS A 376 7.61 -19.13 -9.83
CA LYS A 376 8.19 -19.96 -10.88
C LYS A 376 7.74 -21.40 -10.71
N LYS A 377 7.59 -22.12 -11.79
CA LYS A 377 7.20 -23.54 -11.77
C LYS A 377 8.19 -24.38 -12.55
N CYS A 378 8.66 -25.45 -11.93
CA CYS A 378 9.51 -26.43 -12.62
C CYS A 378 8.72 -27.16 -13.70
N SER A 379 9.20 -27.13 -14.93
CA SER A 379 8.56 -27.79 -16.08
C SER A 379 8.48 -29.30 -15.95
N ASN A 380 9.39 -29.93 -15.21
CA ASN A 380 9.50 -31.39 -15.13
C ASN A 380 8.72 -31.97 -13.95
N CYS A 381 8.74 -31.32 -12.79
CA CYS A 381 8.13 -31.90 -11.58
C CYS A 381 6.97 -31.03 -11.02
N GLY A 382 6.75 -29.82 -11.58
CA GLY A 382 5.68 -28.94 -11.11
C GLY A 382 5.95 -28.27 -9.77
N ALA A 383 7.13 -28.44 -9.15
CA ALA A 383 7.50 -27.72 -7.95
C ALA A 383 7.51 -26.21 -8.19
N GLU A 384 7.01 -25.45 -7.23
CA GLU A 384 6.95 -24.00 -7.31
C GLU A 384 8.06 -23.35 -6.45
N GLU A 385 8.56 -22.19 -6.88
CA GLU A 385 9.54 -21.39 -6.19
C GLU A 385 9.15 -19.92 -6.23
N LEU A 386 9.24 -19.26 -5.09
CA LEU A 386 9.01 -17.81 -4.96
C LEU A 386 10.32 -17.06 -5.16
N GLU A 387 10.37 -16.22 -6.19
CA GLU A 387 11.52 -15.37 -6.51
C GLU A 387 11.20 -13.90 -6.24
N HIS A 388 12.15 -13.19 -5.63
CA HIS A 388 12.08 -11.76 -5.38
C HIS A 388 12.32 -10.96 -6.65
N ILE A 389 11.53 -9.91 -6.88
CA ILE A 389 11.77 -8.87 -7.88
C ILE A 389 12.25 -7.64 -7.13
N ALA A 390 13.43 -7.14 -7.47
CA ALA A 390 13.99 -5.95 -6.82
C ALA A 390 13.03 -4.75 -6.88
N ILE A 391 13.13 -3.87 -5.89
CA ILE A 391 12.41 -2.59 -5.85
C ILE A 391 12.64 -1.83 -7.16
N ASP A 392 11.57 -1.42 -7.80
CA ASP A 392 11.60 -0.59 -8.99
C ASP A 392 11.36 0.88 -8.60
N LYS A 393 12.43 1.64 -8.48
CA LYS A 393 12.38 3.04 -8.06
C LYS A 393 11.57 3.95 -8.97
N GLU A 394 11.31 3.53 -10.21
CA GLU A 394 10.52 4.27 -11.19
C GLU A 394 9.02 3.87 -11.15
N ALA A 395 8.69 2.78 -10.47
CA ALA A 395 7.33 2.26 -10.39
C ALA A 395 6.51 3.01 -9.31
N HIS A 396 6.27 4.30 -9.54
CA HIS A 396 5.43 5.12 -8.69
C HIS A 396 3.94 4.94 -9.02
N ASN A 397 3.11 4.87 -7.98
CA ASN A 397 1.66 4.94 -8.11
C ASN A 397 1.19 6.40 -7.88
N TRP A 398 1.15 7.17 -8.97
CA TRP A 398 0.81 8.58 -8.95
C TRP A 398 -0.69 8.80 -8.77
N VAL A 399 -1.08 9.52 -7.72
CA VAL A 399 -2.44 9.96 -7.45
C VAL A 399 -2.46 11.48 -7.48
N GLU A 400 -3.43 12.07 -8.16
CA GLU A 400 -3.62 13.52 -8.18
C GLU A 400 -3.86 14.03 -6.76
N SER A 401 -3.04 15.01 -6.35
CA SER A 401 -3.08 15.61 -5.01
C SER A 401 -3.57 17.05 -5.03
N GLU A 402 -3.29 17.78 -6.10
CA GLU A 402 -3.72 19.17 -6.28
C GLU A 402 -3.84 19.51 -7.76
N HIS A 403 -4.86 20.31 -8.10
CA HIS A 403 -5.06 20.84 -9.43
C HIS A 403 -5.30 22.34 -9.38
N LYS A 404 -4.59 23.09 -10.22
CA LYS A 404 -4.81 24.52 -10.44
C LYS A 404 -5.01 24.75 -11.93
N ASP A 405 -6.18 25.26 -12.31
CA ASP A 405 -6.46 25.64 -13.69
C ASP A 405 -5.53 26.75 -14.18
N ALA A 406 -5.13 26.68 -15.47
CA ALA A 406 -4.44 27.78 -16.11
C ALA A 406 -5.41 28.92 -16.41
N THR A 407 -4.97 30.16 -16.22
CA THR A 407 -5.69 31.35 -16.65
C THR A 407 -5.12 31.86 -17.97
N CYS A 408 -5.64 32.95 -18.48
CA CYS A 408 -5.11 33.58 -19.69
C CYS A 408 -3.67 34.10 -19.54
N THR A 409 -3.21 34.37 -18.33
CA THR A 409 -1.87 34.96 -18.03
C THR A 409 -1.01 34.14 -17.11
N GLU A 410 -1.60 33.23 -16.34
CA GLU A 410 -0.90 32.38 -15.38
C GLU A 410 -1.00 30.92 -15.78
N SER A 411 0.11 30.22 -15.67
CA SER A 411 0.14 28.75 -15.82
C SER A 411 -0.62 28.10 -14.68
N GLY A 412 -1.33 27.02 -15.01
CA GLY A 412 -1.88 26.08 -14.07
C GLY A 412 -0.91 24.92 -13.86
N TYR A 413 -1.32 23.94 -13.07
CA TYR A 413 -0.59 22.70 -12.87
C TYR A 413 -1.50 21.59 -12.34
N THR A 414 -1.10 20.36 -12.55
CA THR A 414 -1.60 19.22 -11.80
C THR A 414 -0.45 18.62 -11.01
N GLU A 415 -0.59 18.56 -9.71
CA GLU A 415 0.37 17.92 -8.82
C GLU A 415 -0.09 16.49 -8.51
N TYR A 416 0.83 15.55 -8.62
CA TYR A 416 0.61 14.16 -8.28
C TYR A 416 1.51 13.79 -7.12
N LYS A 417 0.99 12.97 -6.22
CA LYS A 417 1.73 12.38 -5.12
C LYS A 417 1.74 10.88 -5.26
N CYS A 418 2.90 10.26 -5.13
CA CYS A 418 2.97 8.80 -5.10
C CYS A 418 2.34 8.28 -3.79
N SER A 419 1.36 7.37 -3.90
CA SER A 419 0.70 6.78 -2.74
C SER A 419 1.61 5.89 -1.91
N ALA A 420 2.70 5.37 -2.49
CA ALA A 420 3.61 4.46 -1.83
C ALA A 420 4.79 5.17 -1.13
N CYS A 421 5.44 6.16 -1.77
CA CYS A 421 6.63 6.82 -1.22
C CYS A 421 6.42 8.28 -0.82
N GLY A 422 5.26 8.86 -1.18
CA GLY A 422 4.97 10.27 -0.90
C GLY A 422 5.70 11.27 -1.79
N GLU A 423 6.51 10.82 -2.75
CA GLU A 423 7.17 11.69 -3.72
C GLU A 423 6.14 12.43 -4.57
N THR A 424 6.43 13.67 -4.92
CA THR A 424 5.55 14.51 -5.72
C THR A 424 6.16 14.83 -7.07
N LYS A 425 5.32 14.90 -8.10
CA LYS A 425 5.65 15.45 -9.39
C LYS A 425 4.58 16.45 -9.83
N ARG A 426 4.95 17.39 -10.68
CA ARG A 426 4.04 18.40 -11.17
C ARG A 426 4.09 18.47 -12.69
N ASP A 427 2.93 18.39 -13.30
CA ASP A 427 2.73 18.61 -14.72
C ASP A 427 2.20 20.03 -14.92
N GLU A 428 2.98 20.86 -15.60
CA GLU A 428 2.64 22.27 -15.85
C GLU A 428 1.61 22.38 -16.98
N ILE A 429 0.58 23.21 -16.77
CA ILE A 429 -0.43 23.57 -17.75
C ILE A 429 -0.13 25.02 -18.18
N SER A 430 0.26 25.20 -19.43
CA SER A 430 0.59 26.54 -19.94
C SER A 430 -0.59 27.48 -19.86
N ALA A 431 -0.33 28.78 -19.59
CA ALA A 431 -1.34 29.82 -19.67
C ALA A 431 -2.04 29.79 -21.04
N THR A 432 -3.35 29.94 -21.05
CA THR A 432 -4.15 29.78 -22.29
C THR A 432 -3.87 30.87 -23.33
N GLY A 433 -3.47 32.06 -22.88
CA GLY A 433 -3.30 33.23 -23.74
C GLY A 433 -4.62 33.80 -24.28
N GLU A 434 -5.73 33.08 -24.12
CA GLU A 434 -7.05 33.48 -24.58
C GLU A 434 -7.73 34.37 -23.53
N HIS A 435 -8.19 35.54 -23.96
CA HIS A 435 -8.86 36.50 -23.09
C HIS A 435 -10.36 36.54 -23.37
N HIS A 436 -11.16 36.36 -22.35
CA HIS A 436 -12.62 36.51 -22.40
C HIS A 436 -13.01 37.93 -21.94
N PHE A 437 -13.21 38.81 -22.93
CA PHE A 437 -13.56 40.21 -22.68
C PHE A 437 -15.08 40.36 -22.55
N THR A 438 -15.62 40.15 -21.37
CA THR A 438 -17.07 40.15 -21.10
C THR A 438 -17.45 41.25 -20.09
N VAL A 439 -16.53 41.71 -19.25
CA VAL A 439 -16.79 42.70 -18.23
C VAL A 439 -16.65 44.10 -18.81
N VAL A 440 -17.74 44.87 -18.87
CA VAL A 440 -17.69 46.27 -19.26
C VAL A 440 -16.96 47.08 -18.21
N LYS A 441 -15.85 47.71 -18.60
CA LYS A 441 -15.04 48.59 -17.76
C LYS A 441 -15.44 50.03 -17.90
N GLU A 442 -15.68 50.48 -19.14
CA GLU A 442 -15.97 51.87 -19.46
C GLU A 442 -16.75 51.97 -20.77
N VAL A 443 -17.69 52.91 -20.83
CA VAL A 443 -18.40 53.28 -22.05
C VAL A 443 -18.07 54.72 -22.36
N VAL A 444 -17.43 54.97 -23.50
CA VAL A 444 -17.08 56.31 -23.97
C VAL A 444 -18.08 56.70 -25.06
N ALA A 445 -18.88 57.74 -24.80
CA ALA A 445 -19.85 58.24 -25.76
C ALA A 445 -19.15 58.96 -26.93
N PRO A 446 -19.68 58.88 -28.17
CA PRO A 446 -19.13 59.61 -29.30
C PRO A 446 -19.32 61.13 -29.11
N THR A 447 -18.37 61.88 -29.63
CA THR A 447 -18.43 63.36 -29.68
C THR A 447 -18.35 63.82 -31.15
N TYR A 448 -18.42 65.10 -31.38
CA TYR A 448 -18.23 65.66 -32.72
C TYR A 448 -16.78 65.56 -33.27
N THR A 449 -15.84 65.22 -32.38
CA THR A 449 -14.41 65.12 -32.71
C THR A 449 -13.79 63.77 -32.41
N SER A 450 -14.55 62.85 -31.82
CA SER A 450 -14.06 61.52 -31.46
C SER A 450 -15.16 60.45 -31.54
N GLU A 451 -14.79 59.24 -31.89
CA GLU A 451 -15.65 58.06 -31.86
C GLU A 451 -15.96 57.65 -30.43
N GLY A 452 -17.17 57.10 -30.21
CA GLY A 452 -17.54 56.39 -28.99
C GLY A 452 -17.07 54.94 -29.06
N TYR A 453 -16.92 54.28 -27.92
CA TYR A 453 -16.57 52.89 -27.81
C TYR A 453 -16.81 52.34 -26.41
N THR A 454 -16.85 51.01 -26.31
CA THR A 454 -16.90 50.32 -25.03
C THR A 454 -15.55 49.63 -24.79
N ILE A 455 -14.99 49.82 -23.58
CA ILE A 455 -13.81 49.09 -23.13
C ILE A 455 -14.30 47.90 -22.32
N TYR A 456 -13.96 46.70 -22.78
CA TYR A 456 -14.19 45.46 -22.07
C TYR A 456 -12.92 45.03 -21.34
N LYS A 457 -13.06 44.52 -20.14
CA LYS A 457 -12.00 43.91 -19.36
C LYS A 457 -12.12 42.41 -19.42
N CYS A 458 -10.98 41.69 -19.47
CA CYS A 458 -10.95 40.25 -19.32
C CYS A 458 -11.42 39.84 -17.93
N GLU A 459 -12.16 38.76 -17.82
CA GLU A 459 -12.69 38.23 -16.53
C GLU A 459 -11.59 37.85 -15.55
N THR A 460 -10.46 37.36 -16.04
CA THR A 460 -9.40 36.76 -15.22
C THR A 460 -8.12 37.57 -15.14
N CYS A 461 -7.97 38.67 -15.93
CA CYS A 461 -6.80 39.53 -15.88
C CYS A 461 -7.18 41.01 -16.15
N ASP A 462 -6.20 41.90 -16.07
CA ASP A 462 -6.44 43.35 -16.27
C ASP A 462 -6.39 43.81 -17.73
N LYS A 463 -6.19 42.90 -18.69
CA LYS A 463 -6.16 43.24 -20.10
C LYS A 463 -7.52 43.71 -20.57
N THR A 464 -7.50 44.77 -21.37
CA THR A 464 -8.71 45.39 -21.89
C THR A 464 -8.72 45.39 -23.41
N GLU A 465 -9.91 45.35 -23.98
CA GLU A 465 -10.13 45.45 -25.42
C GLU A 465 -11.20 46.51 -25.71
N LYS A 466 -10.95 47.30 -26.74
CA LYS A 466 -11.91 48.28 -27.24
C LYS A 466 -12.81 47.63 -28.27
N ARG A 467 -14.12 47.65 -28.02
CA ARG A 467 -15.16 47.12 -28.92
C ARG A 467 -16.31 48.12 -29.04
N ASP A 468 -17.31 47.78 -29.82
CA ASP A 468 -18.55 48.55 -30.02
C ASP A 468 -18.26 49.99 -30.41
N VAL A 469 -17.38 50.18 -31.41
CA VAL A 469 -17.02 51.54 -31.86
C VAL A 469 -18.20 52.22 -32.51
N VAL A 470 -18.60 53.36 -32.01
CA VAL A 470 -19.68 54.20 -32.52
C VAL A 470 -19.06 55.40 -33.26
N PRO A 471 -19.46 55.69 -34.50
CA PRO A 471 -18.95 56.81 -35.29
C PRO A 471 -19.11 58.17 -34.58
N MET A 472 -18.22 59.12 -34.90
CA MET A 472 -18.35 60.50 -34.44
C MET A 472 -19.69 61.10 -34.79
N LEU A 473 -20.20 61.98 -33.95
CA LEU A 473 -21.39 62.74 -34.21
C LEU A 473 -21.11 63.72 -35.39
N VAL A 474 -22.00 63.74 -36.40
CA VAL A 474 -21.88 64.66 -37.53
C VAL A 474 -22.59 65.96 -37.16
N PRO A 475 -21.97 67.15 -37.33
CA PRO A 475 -22.67 68.39 -37.14
C PRO A 475 -23.82 68.52 -38.16
N GLU A 476 -25.03 68.82 -37.71
CA GLU A 476 -26.13 69.10 -38.62
C GLU A 476 -25.77 70.29 -39.52
N SER A 477 -25.66 70.04 -40.82
CA SER A 477 -25.60 71.13 -41.80
C SER A 477 -27.00 71.74 -41.99
N ASN A 478 -27.19 72.97 -41.54
CA ASN A 478 -28.41 73.77 -41.79
C ASN A 478 -28.67 73.87 -43.31
N GLY A 479 -29.67 73.14 -43.82
CA GLY A 479 -30.11 73.21 -45.20
C GLY A 479 -31.44 72.47 -45.40
N GLY A 480 -32.51 73.17 -45.18
CA GLY A 480 -33.93 72.95 -45.40
C GLY A 480 -34.41 71.72 -46.15
N SER A 481 -35.23 70.94 -45.48
CA SER A 481 -36.50 70.42 -45.95
C SER A 481 -37.06 69.49 -44.86
N SER A 482 -38.33 69.71 -44.48
CA SER A 482 -39.07 69.03 -43.45
C SER A 482 -39.17 67.49 -43.68
N ALA A 483 -38.28 66.75 -43.10
CA ALA A 483 -38.51 65.36 -42.79
C ALA A 483 -37.97 65.11 -41.39
N VAL A 484 -38.82 64.74 -40.47
CA VAL A 484 -38.43 64.36 -39.12
C VAL A 484 -37.47 63.17 -39.20
N THR A 485 -36.22 63.39 -38.84
CA THR A 485 -35.22 62.34 -38.95
C THR A 485 -34.89 61.75 -37.58
N LEU A 486 -35.57 60.67 -37.22
CA LEU A 486 -35.10 59.79 -36.15
C LEU A 486 -34.13 58.77 -36.73
N THR A 487 -33.03 58.53 -36.06
CA THR A 487 -31.99 57.62 -36.57
C THR A 487 -32.05 56.28 -35.82
N VAL A 488 -32.05 55.18 -36.55
CA VAL A 488 -31.94 53.82 -36.00
C VAL A 488 -30.56 53.29 -36.30
N THR A 489 -29.82 52.88 -35.28
CA THR A 489 -28.51 52.20 -35.39
C THR A 489 -28.61 50.78 -34.90
N GLY A 490 -27.76 49.88 -35.43
CA GLY A 490 -27.80 48.44 -35.09
C GLY A 490 -28.68 47.60 -35.99
N ALA A 491 -29.27 48.21 -37.05
CA ALA A 491 -30.02 47.48 -38.09
C ALA A 491 -29.76 47.99 -39.50
N GLY A 492 -29.74 47.08 -40.47
CA GLY A 492 -29.47 47.44 -41.90
C GLY A 492 -30.64 48.13 -42.60
N ALA A 493 -31.87 47.97 -42.14
CA ALA A 493 -33.07 48.62 -42.66
C ALA A 493 -34.17 48.63 -41.58
N TYR A 494 -35.08 49.56 -41.63
CA TYR A 494 -36.24 49.63 -40.73
C TYR A 494 -37.43 50.24 -41.48
N GLU A 495 -38.64 49.92 -41.02
CA GLU A 495 -39.86 50.46 -41.61
C GLU A 495 -40.49 51.48 -40.62
N THR A 496 -41.04 52.54 -41.18
CA THR A 496 -41.79 53.53 -40.40
C THR A 496 -43.21 53.63 -40.88
N SER A 497 -44.13 53.78 -39.94
CA SER A 497 -45.56 53.96 -40.27
C SER A 497 -46.23 54.88 -39.22
N MET A 498 -47.29 55.53 -39.66
CA MET A 498 -48.17 56.30 -38.79
C MET A 498 -49.47 55.55 -38.55
N ALA A 499 -49.90 55.46 -37.33
CA ALA A 499 -51.18 54.89 -36.94
C ALA A 499 -51.76 55.74 -35.81
N ASP A 500 -52.87 56.45 -36.11
CA ASP A 500 -53.48 57.43 -35.25
C ASP A 500 -52.46 58.51 -34.79
N ASP A 501 -52.25 58.61 -33.52
CA ASP A 501 -51.26 59.53 -32.91
C ASP A 501 -49.89 58.90 -32.59
N ARG A 502 -49.57 57.74 -33.24
CA ARG A 502 -48.36 56.94 -33.04
C ARG A 502 -47.47 56.92 -34.24
N TYR A 503 -46.21 57.20 -34.04
CA TYR A 503 -45.16 57.03 -35.03
C TYR A 503 -44.42 55.69 -34.71
N ILE A 504 -44.64 54.69 -35.55
CA ILE A 504 -44.17 53.33 -35.34
C ILE A 504 -42.89 53.15 -36.16
N ILE A 505 -41.85 52.66 -35.50
CA ILE A 505 -40.55 52.30 -36.10
C ILE A 505 -40.36 50.84 -35.85
N ALA A 506 -40.43 50.01 -36.87
CA ALA A 506 -40.27 48.54 -36.81
C ALA A 506 -38.89 48.15 -37.38
N VAL A 507 -38.09 47.48 -36.59
CA VAL A 507 -36.72 47.11 -36.92
C VAL A 507 -36.61 45.60 -36.95
N PRO A 508 -36.17 44.99 -38.09
CA PRO A 508 -36.00 43.54 -38.21
C PRO A 508 -34.67 43.04 -37.61
N ALA A 509 -34.37 43.47 -36.39
CA ALA A 509 -33.21 43.05 -35.61
C ALA A 509 -33.62 42.79 -34.14
N GLU A 510 -32.89 41.94 -33.47
CA GLU A 510 -33.15 41.65 -32.05
C GLU A 510 -32.86 42.85 -31.16
N ASN A 511 -31.80 43.58 -31.46
CA ASN A 511 -31.37 44.76 -30.73
C ASN A 511 -31.10 45.94 -31.69
N ALA A 512 -31.63 47.10 -31.37
CA ALA A 512 -31.37 48.34 -32.10
C ALA A 512 -31.49 49.56 -31.18
N VAL A 513 -30.88 50.66 -31.53
CA VAL A 513 -30.91 51.89 -30.77
C VAL A 513 -31.62 52.95 -31.63
N LEU A 514 -32.64 53.57 -31.04
CA LEU A 514 -33.33 54.75 -31.57
C LEU A 514 -32.71 56.00 -30.99
N SER A 515 -32.26 56.88 -31.85
CA SER A 515 -31.68 58.20 -31.50
C SER A 515 -32.42 59.34 -32.16
N GLY A 516 -32.64 60.41 -31.45
CA GLY A 516 -33.27 61.61 -32.00
C GLY A 516 -32.91 62.84 -31.14
N CYS A 517 -33.03 64.01 -31.69
CA CYS A 517 -32.88 65.24 -30.94
C CYS A 517 -34.20 65.85 -30.49
N LEU A 518 -34.16 66.78 -29.55
CA LEU A 518 -35.33 67.44 -29.00
C LEU A 518 -36.17 68.15 -30.05
N SER A 519 -35.56 68.69 -31.11
CA SER A 519 -36.24 69.27 -32.27
C SER A 519 -37.09 68.27 -33.02
N ASN A 520 -36.59 67.04 -33.23
CA ASN A 520 -37.38 65.95 -33.88
C ASN A 520 -38.62 65.59 -33.05
N LEU A 521 -38.52 65.55 -31.72
CA LEU A 521 -39.66 65.27 -30.86
C LEU A 521 -40.74 66.39 -30.94
N LYS A 522 -40.32 67.64 -30.93
CA LYS A 522 -41.20 68.82 -31.11
C LYS A 522 -41.88 68.81 -32.43
N GLU A 523 -41.20 68.45 -33.50
CA GLU A 523 -41.73 68.38 -34.85
C GLU A 523 -42.78 67.23 -34.98
N LEU A 524 -42.47 66.03 -34.45
CA LEU A 524 -43.43 64.93 -34.38
C LEU A 524 -44.70 65.34 -33.59
N LYS A 525 -44.52 66.05 -32.49
CA LYS A 525 -45.63 66.59 -31.70
C LYS A 525 -46.47 67.58 -32.49
N ALA A 526 -45.86 68.47 -33.22
CA ALA A 526 -46.56 69.40 -34.11
C ALA A 526 -47.34 68.74 -35.24
N GLN A 527 -46.92 67.52 -35.65
CA GLN A 527 -47.62 66.69 -36.59
C GLN A 527 -48.72 65.82 -35.98
N GLY A 528 -49.00 65.98 -34.67
CA GLY A 528 -50.06 65.28 -33.95
C GLY A 528 -49.64 63.95 -33.37
N VAL A 529 -48.37 63.62 -33.37
CA VAL A 529 -47.84 62.37 -32.79
C VAL A 529 -47.66 62.57 -31.29
N ASN A 530 -48.27 61.68 -30.49
CA ASN A 530 -48.12 61.69 -29.04
C ASN A 530 -47.20 60.56 -28.53
N THR A 531 -47.04 59.50 -29.33
CA THR A 531 -46.30 58.31 -28.92
C THR A 531 -45.39 57.84 -30.03
N ILE A 532 -44.11 57.58 -29.73
CA ILE A 532 -43.19 56.86 -30.61
C ILE A 532 -43.20 55.39 -30.15
N VAL A 533 -43.50 54.47 -31.06
CA VAL A 533 -43.45 53.02 -30.79
C VAL A 533 -42.20 52.49 -31.49
N PHE A 534 -41.23 52.05 -30.74
CA PHE A 534 -40.05 51.43 -31.25
C PHE A 534 -40.11 49.91 -31.04
N ARG A 535 -40.15 49.14 -32.13
CA ARG A 535 -40.34 47.72 -32.13
C ARG A 535 -39.12 47.00 -32.74
N THR A 536 -38.55 46.08 -31.96
CA THR A 536 -37.56 45.12 -32.44
C THR A 536 -38.16 43.70 -32.47
N GLN A 537 -37.39 42.69 -32.91
CA GLN A 537 -37.89 41.29 -32.87
C GLN A 537 -38.19 40.80 -31.46
N LEU A 538 -37.45 41.28 -30.47
CA LEU A 538 -37.59 40.83 -29.06
C LEU A 538 -38.50 41.73 -28.21
N ARG A 539 -38.68 43.00 -28.57
CA ARG A 539 -39.36 43.97 -27.69
C ARG A 539 -40.04 45.13 -28.43
N GLU A 540 -41.16 45.54 -27.87
CA GLU A 540 -41.83 46.78 -28.25
C GLU A 540 -41.75 47.79 -27.09
N THR A 541 -41.36 49.03 -27.37
CA THR A 541 -41.28 50.11 -26.39
C THR A 541 -42.05 51.31 -26.89
N ALA A 542 -43.03 51.76 -26.12
CA ALA A 542 -43.78 52.98 -26.40
C ALA A 542 -43.22 54.13 -25.56
N LEU A 543 -42.82 55.22 -26.23
CA LEU A 543 -42.24 56.43 -25.64
C LEU A 543 -43.26 57.58 -25.79
N ASN A 544 -43.74 58.11 -24.69
CA ASN A 544 -44.65 59.27 -24.72
C ASN A 544 -43.80 60.55 -24.96
N ILE A 545 -44.16 61.33 -26.01
CA ILE A 545 -43.41 62.51 -26.42
C ILE A 545 -43.47 63.61 -25.36
N ASP A 546 -44.63 63.81 -24.71
CA ASP A 546 -44.78 64.83 -23.67
C ASP A 546 -43.89 64.56 -22.44
N SER A 547 -43.59 63.29 -22.19
CA SER A 547 -42.72 62.92 -21.10
C SER A 547 -41.21 63.10 -21.42
N MET A 548 -40.89 63.35 -22.69
CA MET A 548 -39.52 63.55 -23.18
C MET A 548 -39.22 65.00 -23.55
N LEU A 549 -40.27 65.82 -23.70
CA LEU A 549 -40.18 67.27 -23.94
C LEU A 549 -40.13 68.04 -22.63
#